data_d7e1b1076a8a3333a667a201260be0f1
#
_entry.id   d7e1b1076a8a3333a667a201260be0f1
#
_cell.length_a   1.000
_cell.length_b   1.000
_cell.length_c   1.000
_cell.angle_alpha   90.00
_cell.angle_beta   90.00
_cell.angle_gamma   90.00
#
_symmetry.space_group_name_H-M   'P 1'
#
loop_
_entity.id
_entity.type
_entity.pdbx_description
1 polymer ?
#
loop_
_entity_poly.entity_id
_entity_poly.type
_entity_poly.pdbx_seq_one_letter_code
_entity_poly.pdbx_strand_id
1 'polypeptide(L)'
;MANVTLEGVTKRYDDVVAVDDMNLEIPDGEFVTLVGPSGCGKSTTMETVAGLTMPTEGTISIGDREVTDLPPKDRGIAMVFQNIALFPHMDVYDNISFGLRLRNFDEDETDRRVENAAEIVQMQGMLDRMPSEMSGGQRQRVAIARALVREPDVFLMDEPLANLDAKLRVHMRTELQRIHRELDTTVIYVTHDQAEAMTMSDRIAVIDGGRLQQIDPPLVCYNEPDNLFVAGFIGSPSMNFVEGTVSSDGFDSEYVDVAFDAGPMALGEGDAVTLGIRPEDIYPAGEAGSVSHSTAEIETTVDVLEPMGDEIFVYLLLAEDAESDLEDPEAGDQLQMSVDPASDIEAGDSVSVVFDREKLHLFDTDSGQALEHGLVQPTQAEGTTGTGAETDD
;
A
#
# COMPACT_ATOMS: atom_id res chain seq x y z
N MET A 1 11.19 11.22 -20.02
CA MET A 1 10.74 10.92 -18.65
C MET A 1 10.07 12.17 -18.13
N ALA A 2 9.03 12.03 -17.36
CA ALA A 2 8.27 13.18 -16.90
C ALA A 2 7.61 12.91 -15.55
N ASN A 3 7.70 13.85 -14.62
CA ASN A 3 6.88 13.85 -13.42
C ASN A 3 5.40 14.02 -13.78
N VAL A 4 4.52 13.59 -12.89
CA VAL A 4 3.07 13.80 -13.00
C VAL A 4 2.60 14.56 -11.76
N THR A 5 1.89 15.66 -11.98
CA THR A 5 1.36 16.50 -10.91
C THR A 5 -0.14 16.72 -11.10
N LEU A 6 -0.91 16.42 -10.05
CA LEU A 6 -2.32 16.75 -9.92
C LEU A 6 -2.45 17.83 -8.84
N GLU A 7 -3.10 18.95 -9.16
CA GLU A 7 -3.33 20.06 -8.23
C GLU A 7 -4.84 20.33 -8.12
N GLY A 8 -5.42 20.03 -6.96
CA GLY A 8 -6.83 20.23 -6.66
C GLY A 8 -7.79 19.50 -7.61
N VAL A 9 -7.37 18.33 -8.14
CA VAL A 9 -8.15 17.62 -9.15
C VAL A 9 -9.42 17.05 -8.54
N THR A 10 -10.56 17.48 -9.06
CA THR A 10 -11.88 16.99 -8.68
C THR A 10 -12.60 16.42 -9.89
N LYS A 11 -13.24 15.25 -9.72
CA LYS A 11 -14.11 14.64 -10.74
C LYS A 11 -15.46 14.31 -10.15
N ARG A 12 -16.50 14.91 -10.73
CA ARG A 12 -17.91 14.68 -10.39
C ARG A 12 -18.64 14.00 -11.54
N TYR A 13 -19.46 13.03 -11.20
CA TYR A 13 -20.43 12.41 -12.10
C TYR A 13 -21.82 12.59 -11.48
N ASP A 14 -22.63 13.46 -12.06
CA ASP A 14 -23.92 13.85 -11.51
C ASP A 14 -23.81 14.20 -10.02
N ASP A 15 -24.38 13.37 -9.14
CA ASP A 15 -24.39 13.58 -7.69
C ASP A 15 -23.21 12.90 -6.96
N VAL A 16 -22.32 12.18 -7.68
CA VAL A 16 -21.21 11.43 -7.08
C VAL A 16 -19.88 12.15 -7.31
N VAL A 17 -19.15 12.39 -6.23
CA VAL A 17 -17.76 12.87 -6.30
C VAL A 17 -16.84 11.65 -6.29
N ALA A 18 -16.26 11.35 -7.45
CA ALA A 18 -15.39 10.18 -7.60
C ALA A 18 -13.91 10.48 -7.26
N VAL A 19 -13.48 11.73 -7.45
CA VAL A 19 -12.19 12.26 -7.02
C VAL A 19 -12.46 13.63 -6.41
N ASP A 20 -11.92 13.90 -5.23
CA ASP A 20 -12.21 15.10 -4.45
C ASP A 20 -10.92 15.76 -3.98
N ASP A 21 -10.60 16.93 -4.54
CA ASP A 21 -9.43 17.75 -4.19
C ASP A 21 -8.11 16.97 -4.18
N MET A 22 -7.91 16.09 -5.19
CA MET A 22 -6.71 15.24 -5.29
C MET A 22 -5.47 16.10 -5.56
N ASN A 23 -4.53 16.05 -4.64
CA ASN A 23 -3.21 16.66 -4.75
C ASN A 23 -2.18 15.54 -4.73
N LEU A 24 -1.52 15.26 -5.85
CA LEU A 24 -0.62 14.13 -6.03
C LEU A 24 0.57 14.52 -6.87
N GLU A 25 1.77 14.32 -6.36
CA GLU A 25 3.02 14.52 -7.09
C GLU A 25 3.77 13.20 -7.24
N ILE A 26 4.03 12.81 -8.47
CA ILE A 26 4.80 11.62 -8.85
C ILE A 26 6.06 12.08 -9.55
N PRO A 27 7.23 11.95 -8.92
CA PRO A 27 8.51 12.28 -9.51
C PRO A 27 8.83 11.49 -10.78
N ASP A 28 9.71 12.04 -11.57
CA ASP A 28 10.21 11.39 -12.78
C ASP A 28 10.89 10.06 -12.46
N GLY A 29 10.52 9.01 -13.20
CA GLY A 29 11.07 7.66 -13.07
C GLY A 29 10.53 6.83 -11.90
N GLU A 30 9.66 7.36 -11.04
CA GLU A 30 9.08 6.57 -9.94
C GLU A 30 7.97 5.61 -10.39
N PHE A 31 7.90 4.48 -9.69
CA PHE A 31 6.78 3.53 -9.75
C PHE A 31 5.85 3.81 -8.57
N VAL A 32 4.72 4.48 -8.83
CA VAL A 32 3.72 4.78 -7.80
C VAL A 32 2.49 3.91 -7.99
N THR A 33 2.07 3.22 -6.91
CA THR A 33 0.85 2.43 -6.91
C THR A 33 -0.28 3.16 -6.19
N LEU A 34 -1.44 3.27 -6.84
CA LEU A 34 -2.68 3.74 -6.22
C LEU A 34 -3.42 2.55 -5.62
N VAL A 35 -3.66 2.57 -4.32
CA VAL A 35 -4.40 1.54 -3.58
C VAL A 35 -5.58 2.13 -2.81
N GLY A 36 -6.51 1.30 -2.41
CA GLY A 36 -7.70 1.68 -1.64
C GLY A 36 -8.86 0.73 -1.92
N PRO A 37 -9.98 0.84 -1.20
CA PRO A 37 -11.14 0.00 -1.38
C PRO A 37 -11.78 0.16 -2.77
N SER A 38 -12.69 -0.76 -3.10
CA SER A 38 -13.44 -0.68 -4.35
C SER A 38 -14.31 0.58 -4.38
N GLY A 39 -14.21 1.34 -5.49
CA GLY A 39 -14.98 2.59 -5.65
C GLY A 39 -14.36 3.84 -5.02
N CYS A 40 -13.19 3.78 -4.39
CA CYS A 40 -12.53 4.94 -3.77
C CYS A 40 -11.94 5.98 -4.76
N GLY A 41 -12.03 5.76 -6.09
CA GLY A 41 -11.59 6.73 -7.08
C GLY A 41 -10.29 6.44 -7.83
N LYS A 42 -9.57 5.31 -7.56
CA LYS A 42 -8.28 4.95 -8.19
C LYS A 42 -8.30 4.98 -9.73
N SER A 43 -9.20 4.18 -10.33
CA SER A 43 -9.34 4.12 -11.79
C SER A 43 -9.76 5.47 -12.37
N THR A 44 -10.65 6.20 -11.70
CA THR A 44 -11.05 7.55 -12.14
C THR A 44 -9.89 8.54 -12.09
N THR A 45 -9.05 8.49 -11.04
CA THR A 45 -7.83 9.30 -10.95
C THR A 45 -6.89 9.00 -12.12
N MET A 46 -6.62 7.71 -12.37
CA MET A 46 -5.78 7.31 -13.50
C MET A 46 -6.40 7.67 -14.86
N GLU A 47 -7.72 7.52 -15.04
CA GLU A 47 -8.41 7.93 -16.26
C GLU A 47 -8.34 9.44 -16.50
N THR A 48 -8.34 10.27 -15.44
CA THR A 48 -8.15 11.72 -15.59
C THR A 48 -6.73 12.05 -16.03
N VAL A 49 -5.71 11.36 -15.49
CA VAL A 49 -4.31 11.46 -15.95
C VAL A 49 -4.20 11.01 -17.42
N ALA A 50 -4.87 9.92 -17.78
CA ALA A 50 -4.90 9.42 -19.15
C ALA A 50 -5.62 10.34 -20.15
N GLY A 51 -6.49 11.25 -19.67
CA GLY A 51 -7.37 12.08 -20.49
C GLY A 51 -8.52 11.30 -21.13
N LEU A 52 -8.86 10.14 -20.57
CA LEU A 52 -10.05 9.36 -20.93
C LEU A 52 -11.30 9.99 -20.35
N THR A 53 -11.18 10.61 -19.20
CA THR A 53 -12.17 11.51 -18.60
C THR A 53 -11.51 12.85 -18.27
N MET A 54 -12.25 13.96 -18.42
CA MET A 54 -11.73 15.28 -18.05
C MET A 54 -12.07 15.55 -16.59
N PRO A 55 -11.18 16.17 -15.81
CA PRO A 55 -11.51 16.63 -14.47
C PRO A 55 -12.61 17.68 -14.52
N THR A 56 -13.36 17.85 -13.43
CA THR A 56 -14.35 18.92 -13.27
C THR A 56 -13.68 20.21 -12.81
N GLU A 57 -12.66 20.08 -11.96
CA GLU A 57 -11.85 21.16 -11.38
C GLU A 57 -10.40 20.71 -11.25
N GLY A 58 -9.48 21.65 -11.06
CA GLY A 58 -8.05 21.38 -10.87
C GLY A 58 -7.27 21.24 -12.17
N THR A 59 -5.96 20.99 -12.04
CA THR A 59 -5.02 20.90 -13.17
C THR A 59 -4.20 19.63 -13.12
N ILE A 60 -3.80 19.12 -14.28
CA ILE A 60 -2.94 17.96 -14.45
C ILE A 60 -1.77 18.35 -15.35
N SER A 61 -0.55 18.12 -14.86
CA SER A 61 0.68 18.37 -15.61
C SER A 61 1.50 17.09 -15.78
N ILE A 62 2.14 16.94 -16.93
CA ILE A 62 3.10 15.89 -17.25
C ILE A 62 4.39 16.56 -17.74
N GLY A 63 5.47 16.42 -16.96
CA GLY A 63 6.64 17.24 -17.12
C GLY A 63 6.33 18.73 -16.94
N ASP A 64 6.91 19.56 -17.78
CA ASP A 64 6.67 21.02 -17.80
C ASP A 64 5.38 21.41 -18.53
N ARG A 65 4.49 20.45 -18.86
CA ARG A 65 3.35 20.70 -19.73
C ARG A 65 2.04 20.40 -19.03
N GLU A 66 1.16 21.41 -18.95
CA GLU A 66 -0.23 21.20 -18.56
C GLU A 66 -0.96 20.40 -19.66
N VAL A 67 -1.64 19.32 -19.23
CA VAL A 67 -2.33 18.37 -20.10
C VAL A 67 -3.83 18.24 -19.78
N THR A 68 -4.35 19.07 -18.89
CA THR A 68 -5.71 19.01 -18.34
C THR A 68 -6.77 18.81 -19.44
N ASP A 69 -6.75 19.63 -20.47
CA ASP A 69 -7.72 19.62 -21.57
C ASP A 69 -7.27 18.83 -22.81
N LEU A 70 -6.11 18.16 -22.74
CA LEU A 70 -5.58 17.42 -23.88
C LEU A 70 -6.21 16.03 -23.99
N PRO A 71 -6.53 15.56 -25.21
CA PRO A 71 -6.96 14.18 -25.42
C PRO A 71 -5.80 13.21 -25.19
N PRO A 72 -6.07 11.90 -24.91
CA PRO A 72 -5.06 10.90 -24.55
C PRO A 72 -3.89 10.81 -25.54
N LYS A 73 -4.16 10.97 -26.84
CA LYS A 73 -3.14 10.86 -27.90
C LYS A 73 -2.05 11.93 -27.81
N ASP A 74 -2.34 13.05 -27.16
CA ASP A 74 -1.47 14.23 -27.08
C ASP A 74 -0.81 14.41 -25.71
N ARG A 75 -1.02 13.47 -24.74
CA ARG A 75 -0.49 13.52 -23.38
C ARG A 75 0.88 12.85 -23.21
N GLY A 76 1.39 12.12 -24.22
CA GLY A 76 2.67 11.39 -24.09
C GLY A 76 2.57 10.11 -23.26
N ILE A 77 1.36 9.60 -23.02
CA ILE A 77 1.11 8.43 -22.17
C ILE A 77 0.92 7.14 -22.98
N ALA A 78 1.18 6.00 -22.32
CA ALA A 78 0.66 4.71 -22.74
C ALA A 78 -0.10 4.06 -21.58
N MET A 79 -1.12 3.26 -21.91
CA MET A 79 -1.97 2.62 -20.91
C MET A 79 -2.19 1.14 -21.22
N VAL A 80 -2.07 0.30 -20.19
CA VAL A 80 -2.49 -1.10 -20.18
C VAL A 80 -3.74 -1.20 -19.33
N PHE A 81 -4.82 -1.68 -19.92
CA PHE A 81 -6.10 -1.88 -19.26
C PHE A 81 -6.16 -3.26 -18.60
N GLN A 82 -7.03 -3.41 -17.60
CA GLN A 82 -7.32 -4.66 -16.92
C GLN A 82 -7.69 -5.79 -17.90
N ASN A 83 -8.46 -5.46 -18.92
CA ASN A 83 -8.69 -6.36 -20.06
C ASN A 83 -7.59 -6.16 -21.10
N ILE A 84 -6.73 -7.15 -21.28
CA ILE A 84 -5.51 -7.13 -22.11
C ILE A 84 -5.75 -6.62 -23.55
N ALA A 85 -6.98 -6.71 -24.05
CA ALA A 85 -7.48 -6.17 -25.34
C ALA A 85 -6.51 -6.29 -26.53
N LEU A 86 -5.83 -7.45 -26.69
CA LEU A 86 -5.07 -7.73 -27.91
C LEU A 86 -6.02 -7.91 -29.09
N PHE A 87 -5.56 -7.50 -30.27
CA PHE A 87 -6.28 -7.75 -31.51
C PHE A 87 -6.17 -9.25 -31.88
N PRO A 88 -7.27 -10.04 -31.78
CA PRO A 88 -7.17 -11.49 -31.87
C PRO A 88 -6.85 -12.01 -33.29
N HIS A 89 -7.01 -11.17 -34.30
CA HIS A 89 -6.75 -11.45 -35.72
C HIS A 89 -5.38 -10.96 -36.20
N MET A 90 -4.56 -10.42 -35.30
CA MET A 90 -3.20 -9.93 -35.53
C MET A 90 -2.23 -10.80 -34.75
N ASP A 91 -1.08 -11.11 -35.32
CA ASP A 91 0.03 -11.75 -34.60
C ASP A 91 0.66 -10.82 -33.57
N VAL A 92 1.69 -11.28 -32.87
CA VAL A 92 2.39 -10.47 -31.85
C VAL A 92 3.05 -9.25 -32.45
N TYR A 93 3.75 -9.41 -33.59
CA TYR A 93 4.39 -8.28 -34.28
C TYR A 93 3.37 -7.21 -34.68
N ASP A 94 2.26 -7.62 -35.30
CA ASP A 94 1.20 -6.71 -35.70
C ASP A 94 0.52 -6.00 -34.50
N ASN A 95 0.30 -6.72 -33.38
CA ASN A 95 -0.21 -6.14 -32.15
C ASN A 95 0.71 -5.06 -31.61
N ILE A 96 2.02 -5.33 -31.52
CA ILE A 96 3.01 -4.37 -31.01
C ILE A 96 3.16 -3.19 -31.95
N SER A 97 3.35 -3.42 -33.24
CA SER A 97 3.60 -2.39 -34.26
C SER A 97 2.40 -1.48 -34.58
N PHE A 98 1.18 -1.91 -34.23
CA PHE A 98 -0.05 -1.24 -34.62
C PHE A 98 -0.05 0.29 -34.36
N GLY A 99 0.38 0.70 -33.17
CA GLY A 99 0.43 2.11 -32.77
C GLY A 99 1.44 2.95 -33.56
N LEU A 100 2.54 2.34 -34.00
CA LEU A 100 3.58 2.99 -34.84
C LEU A 100 3.10 3.17 -36.26
N ARG A 101 2.48 2.10 -36.82
CA ARG A 101 1.91 2.16 -38.18
C ARG A 101 0.84 3.22 -38.33
N LEU A 102 -0.03 3.41 -37.33
CA LEU A 102 -1.04 4.47 -37.31
C LEU A 102 -0.43 5.88 -37.33
N ARG A 103 0.80 6.04 -36.85
CA ARG A 103 1.55 7.30 -36.85
C ARG A 103 2.48 7.46 -38.07
N ASN A 104 2.43 6.50 -39.01
CA ASN A 104 3.24 6.48 -40.23
C ASN A 104 4.75 6.47 -39.96
N PHE A 105 5.22 5.76 -38.91
CA PHE A 105 6.64 5.45 -38.76
C PHE A 105 7.12 4.61 -39.97
N ASP A 106 8.35 4.82 -40.39
CA ASP A 106 8.94 3.98 -41.44
C ASP A 106 9.13 2.51 -40.96
N GLU A 107 9.30 1.61 -41.91
CA GLU A 107 9.35 0.18 -41.65
C GLU A 107 10.59 -0.22 -40.83
N ASP A 108 11.75 0.31 -41.17
CA ASP A 108 13.01 0.00 -40.46
C ASP A 108 12.96 0.46 -39.00
N GLU A 109 12.40 1.65 -38.73
CA GLU A 109 12.24 2.16 -37.37
C GLU A 109 11.15 1.38 -36.61
N THR A 110 10.08 0.96 -37.27
CA THR A 110 9.03 0.12 -36.68
C THR A 110 9.61 -1.22 -36.26
N ASP A 111 10.37 -1.89 -37.13
CA ASP A 111 11.01 -3.18 -36.83
C ASP A 111 11.95 -3.07 -35.65
N ARG A 112 12.83 -2.06 -35.64
CA ARG A 112 13.77 -1.82 -34.56
C ARG A 112 13.05 -1.63 -33.20
N ARG A 113 11.97 -0.85 -33.16
CA ARG A 113 11.22 -0.59 -31.94
C ARG A 113 10.44 -1.82 -31.48
N VAL A 114 9.87 -2.60 -32.40
CA VAL A 114 9.18 -3.85 -32.08
C VAL A 114 10.14 -4.89 -31.52
N GLU A 115 11.31 -5.05 -32.14
CA GLU A 115 12.35 -5.97 -31.65
C GLU A 115 12.81 -5.56 -30.24
N ASN A 116 13.08 -4.29 -30.00
CA ASN A 116 13.46 -3.78 -28.69
C ASN A 116 12.35 -4.01 -27.64
N ALA A 117 11.11 -3.67 -27.95
CA ALA A 117 10.00 -3.89 -27.04
C ALA A 117 9.77 -5.38 -26.73
N ALA A 118 9.93 -6.25 -27.74
CA ALA A 118 9.85 -7.71 -27.56
C ALA A 118 11.02 -8.26 -26.73
N GLU A 119 12.20 -7.67 -26.83
CA GLU A 119 13.36 -8.02 -26.00
C GLU A 119 13.11 -7.68 -24.53
N ILE A 120 12.65 -6.47 -24.24
CA ILE A 120 12.34 -5.99 -22.88
C ILE A 120 11.36 -6.94 -22.18
N VAL A 121 10.31 -7.40 -22.87
CA VAL A 121 9.31 -8.30 -22.30
C VAL A 121 9.63 -9.79 -22.51
N GLN A 122 10.80 -10.17 -23.02
CA GLN A 122 11.25 -11.55 -23.27
C GLN A 122 10.33 -12.32 -24.22
N MET A 123 9.89 -11.69 -25.29
CA MET A 123 9.02 -12.28 -26.31
C MET A 123 9.73 -12.49 -27.66
N GLN A 124 11.06 -12.42 -27.70
CA GLN A 124 11.86 -12.70 -28.90
C GLN A 124 11.54 -14.11 -29.42
N GLY A 125 11.45 -14.26 -30.72
CA GLY A 125 11.12 -15.54 -31.37
C GLY A 125 9.66 -15.98 -31.26
N MET A 126 8.78 -15.09 -30.79
CA MET A 126 7.33 -15.32 -30.72
C MET A 126 6.52 -14.29 -31.52
N LEU A 127 7.17 -13.45 -32.33
CA LEU A 127 6.52 -12.35 -33.05
C LEU A 127 5.46 -12.82 -34.06
N ASP A 128 5.63 -14.01 -34.64
CA ASP A 128 4.69 -14.60 -35.63
C ASP A 128 3.51 -15.35 -34.97
N ARG A 129 3.43 -15.42 -33.63
CA ARG A 129 2.36 -16.18 -32.95
C ARG A 129 1.07 -15.39 -32.86
N MET A 130 -0.04 -16.09 -32.92
CA MET A 130 -1.37 -15.50 -32.67
C MET A 130 -1.70 -15.47 -31.17
N PRO A 131 -2.49 -14.50 -30.67
CA PRO A 131 -2.92 -14.44 -29.28
C PRO A 131 -3.61 -15.71 -28.77
N SER A 132 -4.29 -16.49 -29.65
CA SER A 132 -4.93 -17.76 -29.33
C SER A 132 -3.95 -18.88 -28.96
N GLU A 133 -2.69 -18.77 -29.39
CA GLU A 133 -1.63 -19.74 -29.14
C GLU A 133 -0.81 -19.41 -27.88
N MET A 134 -1.21 -18.38 -27.10
CA MET A 134 -0.44 -17.82 -26.02
C MET A 134 -1.10 -18.05 -24.67
N SER A 135 -0.26 -18.24 -23.63
CA SER A 135 -0.73 -18.22 -22.23
C SER A 135 -1.19 -16.82 -21.80
N GLY A 136 -1.91 -16.73 -20.68
CA GLY A 136 -2.33 -15.45 -20.10
C GLY A 136 -1.17 -14.47 -19.89
N GLY A 137 -0.08 -14.93 -19.25
CA GLY A 137 1.10 -14.10 -19.03
C GLY A 137 1.82 -13.69 -20.31
N GLN A 138 1.84 -14.54 -21.34
CA GLN A 138 2.41 -14.16 -22.64
C GLN A 138 1.57 -13.06 -23.30
N ARG A 139 0.23 -13.17 -23.25
CA ARG A 139 -0.64 -12.09 -23.74
C ARG A 139 -0.44 -10.79 -22.98
N GLN A 140 -0.24 -10.88 -21.66
CA GLN A 140 0.07 -9.71 -20.82
C GLN A 140 1.37 -9.03 -21.27
N ARG A 141 2.44 -9.79 -21.47
CA ARG A 141 3.72 -9.27 -21.97
C ARG A 141 3.58 -8.58 -23.33
N VAL A 142 2.79 -9.13 -24.23
CA VAL A 142 2.51 -8.50 -25.53
C VAL A 142 1.75 -7.18 -25.37
N ALA A 143 0.78 -7.10 -24.44
CA ALA A 143 0.06 -5.85 -24.17
C ALA A 143 1.00 -4.77 -23.61
N ILE A 144 1.93 -5.15 -22.73
CA ILE A 144 2.97 -4.28 -22.21
C ILE A 144 3.89 -3.82 -23.34
N ALA A 145 4.42 -4.71 -24.17
CA ALA A 145 5.26 -4.37 -25.32
C ALA A 145 4.56 -3.41 -26.29
N ARG A 146 3.25 -3.64 -26.57
CA ARG A 146 2.43 -2.75 -27.40
C ARG A 146 2.31 -1.33 -26.82
N ALA A 147 2.31 -1.21 -25.51
CA ALA A 147 2.30 0.09 -24.83
C ALA A 147 3.69 0.74 -24.87
N LEU A 148 4.74 -0.02 -24.59
CA LEU A 148 6.14 0.43 -24.50
C LEU A 148 6.76 0.84 -25.85
N VAL A 149 6.34 0.19 -26.95
CA VAL A 149 6.89 0.45 -28.29
C VAL A 149 6.80 1.93 -28.72
N ARG A 150 5.89 2.68 -28.06
CA ARG A 150 5.68 4.11 -28.32
C ARG A 150 6.62 5.02 -27.52
N GLU A 151 7.46 4.45 -26.64
CA GLU A 151 8.36 5.20 -25.75
C GLU A 151 7.61 6.32 -25.01
N PRO A 152 6.63 5.97 -24.15
CA PRO A 152 5.79 6.97 -23.46
C PRO A 152 6.60 7.70 -22.37
N ASP A 153 6.20 8.96 -22.09
CA ASP A 153 6.72 9.73 -20.96
C ASP A 153 6.22 9.17 -19.62
N VAL A 154 4.97 8.67 -19.60
CA VAL A 154 4.31 8.06 -18.43
C VAL A 154 3.59 6.77 -18.83
N PHE A 155 3.75 5.73 -18.02
CA PHE A 155 3.15 4.42 -18.25
C PHE A 155 2.06 4.13 -17.20
N LEU A 156 0.84 3.96 -17.66
CA LEU A 156 -0.34 3.72 -16.84
C LEU A 156 -0.75 2.26 -16.90
N MET A 157 -1.00 1.62 -15.77
CA MET A 157 -1.44 0.23 -15.69
C MET A 157 -2.62 0.07 -14.75
N ASP A 158 -3.78 -0.32 -15.29
CA ASP A 158 -5.02 -0.54 -14.55
C ASP A 158 -5.23 -2.03 -14.27
N GLU A 159 -4.97 -2.46 -13.05
CA GLU A 159 -5.09 -3.85 -12.59
C GLU A 159 -4.56 -4.90 -13.60
N PRO A 160 -3.35 -4.74 -14.14
CA PRO A 160 -2.92 -5.56 -15.25
C PRO A 160 -2.75 -7.04 -14.89
N LEU A 161 -2.59 -7.38 -13.61
CA LEU A 161 -2.37 -8.75 -13.14
C LEU A 161 -3.63 -9.43 -12.58
N ALA A 162 -4.77 -8.74 -12.48
CA ALA A 162 -5.98 -9.23 -11.83
C ALA A 162 -6.53 -10.55 -12.45
N ASN A 163 -6.38 -10.73 -13.75
CA ASN A 163 -6.89 -11.90 -14.47
C ASN A 163 -5.91 -13.09 -14.56
N LEU A 164 -4.81 -13.06 -13.79
CA LEU A 164 -3.80 -14.13 -13.76
C LEU A 164 -3.98 -15.04 -12.54
N ASP A 165 -3.64 -16.33 -12.70
CA ASP A 165 -3.54 -17.22 -11.55
C ASP A 165 -2.44 -16.79 -10.58
N ALA A 166 -2.53 -17.21 -9.30
CA ALA A 166 -1.64 -16.77 -8.23
C ALA A 166 -0.14 -16.99 -8.55
N LYS A 167 0.23 -18.15 -9.09
CA LYS A 167 1.62 -18.45 -9.42
C LYS A 167 2.16 -17.57 -10.54
N LEU A 168 1.35 -17.33 -11.55
CA LEU A 168 1.69 -16.48 -12.69
C LEU A 168 1.75 -15.01 -12.27
N ARG A 169 0.87 -14.57 -11.35
CA ARG A 169 0.87 -13.22 -10.79
C ARG A 169 2.19 -12.92 -10.06
N VAL A 170 2.66 -13.82 -9.19
CA VAL A 170 3.96 -13.67 -8.50
C VAL A 170 5.11 -13.54 -9.50
N HIS A 171 5.13 -14.37 -10.55
CA HIS A 171 6.14 -14.29 -11.60
C HIS A 171 6.08 -12.95 -12.35
N MET A 172 4.87 -12.51 -12.72
CA MET A 172 4.69 -11.27 -13.49
C MET A 172 5.02 -10.01 -12.66
N ARG A 173 4.83 -10.02 -11.33
CA ARG A 173 5.30 -8.93 -10.45
C ARG A 173 6.81 -8.71 -10.59
N THR A 174 7.59 -9.79 -10.49
CA THR A 174 9.06 -9.73 -10.65
C THR A 174 9.45 -9.24 -12.04
N GLU A 175 8.74 -9.66 -13.09
CA GLU A 175 8.98 -9.21 -14.46
C GLU A 175 8.67 -7.71 -14.64
N LEU A 176 7.57 -7.21 -14.07
CA LEU A 176 7.21 -5.79 -14.14
C LEU A 176 8.26 -4.90 -13.44
N GLN A 177 8.75 -5.33 -12.25
CA GLN A 177 9.85 -4.63 -11.58
C GLN A 177 11.12 -4.57 -12.45
N ARG A 178 11.46 -5.69 -13.11
CA ARG A 178 12.61 -5.73 -14.01
C ARG A 178 12.42 -4.80 -15.21
N ILE A 179 11.26 -4.84 -15.83
CA ILE A 179 10.89 -3.96 -16.95
C ILE A 179 10.98 -2.48 -16.53
N HIS A 180 10.45 -2.12 -15.37
CA HIS A 180 10.52 -0.75 -14.86
C HIS A 180 11.98 -0.28 -14.70
N ARG A 181 12.85 -1.08 -14.09
CA ARG A 181 14.27 -0.75 -13.92
C ARG A 181 15.03 -0.57 -15.24
N GLU A 182 14.62 -1.29 -16.29
CA GLU A 182 15.24 -1.18 -17.62
C GLU A 182 14.75 0.05 -18.38
N LEU A 183 13.52 0.51 -18.11
CA LEU A 183 12.86 1.58 -18.86
C LEU A 183 13.10 2.97 -18.29
N ASP A 184 13.36 3.09 -16.99
CA ASP A 184 13.50 4.35 -16.26
C ASP A 184 12.33 5.34 -16.54
N THR A 185 11.09 4.80 -16.64
CA THR A 185 9.89 5.56 -17.04
C THR A 185 8.96 5.69 -15.83
N THR A 186 8.35 6.84 -15.65
CA THR A 186 7.33 7.08 -14.60
C THR A 186 6.15 6.15 -14.79
N VAL A 187 5.78 5.42 -13.74
CA VAL A 187 4.70 4.43 -13.75
C VAL A 187 3.63 4.80 -12.74
N ILE A 188 2.37 4.79 -13.18
CA ILE A 188 1.19 4.82 -12.31
C ILE A 188 0.50 3.47 -12.43
N TYR A 189 0.45 2.75 -11.33
CA TYR A 189 -0.12 1.41 -11.25
C TYR A 189 -1.37 1.42 -10.36
N VAL A 190 -2.44 0.80 -10.78
CA VAL A 190 -3.64 0.60 -9.94
C VAL A 190 -3.77 -0.87 -9.61
N THR A 191 -4.00 -1.19 -8.36
CA THR A 191 -4.31 -2.54 -7.90
C THR A 191 -5.18 -2.51 -6.65
N HIS A 192 -5.85 -3.62 -6.38
CA HIS A 192 -6.47 -3.92 -5.09
C HIS A 192 -5.64 -4.94 -4.29
N ASP A 193 -4.55 -5.47 -4.85
CA ASP A 193 -3.65 -6.43 -4.20
C ASP A 193 -2.53 -5.67 -3.46
N GLN A 194 -2.58 -5.67 -2.13
CA GLN A 194 -1.59 -5.00 -1.30
C GLN A 194 -0.18 -5.58 -1.48
N ALA A 195 -0.05 -6.90 -1.73
CA ALA A 195 1.24 -7.52 -1.96
C ALA A 195 1.90 -7.02 -3.26
N GLU A 196 1.11 -6.65 -4.28
CA GLU A 196 1.61 -5.98 -5.47
C GLU A 196 2.16 -4.60 -5.13
N ALA A 197 1.39 -3.78 -4.40
CA ALA A 197 1.78 -2.44 -3.98
C ALA A 197 3.04 -2.48 -3.10
N MET A 198 3.06 -3.30 -2.06
CA MET A 198 4.18 -3.42 -1.12
C MET A 198 5.48 -3.87 -1.78
N THR A 199 5.40 -4.72 -2.84
CA THR A 199 6.60 -5.31 -3.44
C THR A 199 7.13 -4.57 -4.66
N MET A 200 6.28 -3.86 -5.41
CA MET A 200 6.69 -3.27 -6.70
C MET A 200 6.94 -1.77 -6.64
N SER A 201 6.35 -1.06 -5.68
CA SER A 201 6.30 0.40 -5.71
C SER A 201 7.50 1.06 -5.02
N ASP A 202 7.91 2.21 -5.55
CA ASP A 202 8.77 3.14 -4.84
C ASP A 202 7.94 3.88 -3.77
N ARG A 203 6.69 4.26 -4.12
CA ARG A 203 5.72 4.81 -3.17
C ARG A 203 4.31 4.25 -3.42
N ILE A 204 3.53 4.18 -2.34
CA ILE A 204 2.13 3.81 -2.36
C ILE A 204 1.29 5.06 -2.08
N ALA A 205 0.34 5.38 -2.96
CA ALA A 205 -0.69 6.39 -2.72
C ALA A 205 -1.97 5.69 -2.26
N VAL A 206 -2.29 5.83 -0.99
CA VAL A 206 -3.50 5.28 -0.37
C VAL A 206 -4.65 6.26 -0.59
N ILE A 207 -5.73 5.79 -1.22
CA ILE A 207 -6.89 6.61 -1.59
C ILE A 207 -8.14 6.07 -0.91
N ASP A 208 -8.89 6.96 -0.27
CA ASP A 208 -10.23 6.69 0.22
C ASP A 208 -11.18 7.86 -0.04
N GLY A 209 -12.46 7.55 -0.34
CA GLY A 209 -13.49 8.56 -0.60
C GLY A 209 -13.11 9.60 -1.67
N GLY A 210 -12.28 9.24 -2.65
CA GLY A 210 -11.79 10.14 -3.69
C GLY A 210 -10.62 11.03 -3.28
N ARG A 211 -10.10 10.90 -2.06
CA ARG A 211 -9.03 11.72 -1.48
C ARG A 211 -7.76 10.91 -1.24
N LEU A 212 -6.62 11.55 -1.37
CA LEU A 212 -5.35 10.99 -0.95
C LEU A 212 -5.27 10.99 0.58
N GLN A 213 -5.02 9.82 1.16
CA GLN A 213 -4.86 9.64 2.61
C GLN A 213 -3.39 9.71 3.02
N GLN A 214 -2.51 9.06 2.25
CA GLN A 214 -1.04 9.08 2.45
C GLN A 214 -0.36 8.71 1.13
N ILE A 215 0.87 9.23 0.90
CA ILE A 215 1.75 8.79 -0.19
C ILE A 215 3.18 8.72 0.28
N ASP A 216 3.68 7.51 0.51
CA ASP A 216 5.00 7.24 1.05
C ASP A 216 5.58 5.92 0.53
N PRO A 217 6.89 5.63 0.79
CA PRO A 217 7.45 4.30 0.59
C PRO A 217 6.63 3.22 1.31
N PRO A 218 6.52 2.00 0.75
CA PRO A 218 5.66 0.95 1.29
C PRO A 218 5.83 0.69 2.78
N LEU A 219 7.07 0.61 3.26
CA LEU A 219 7.37 0.37 4.67
C LEU A 219 7.03 1.56 5.57
N VAL A 220 6.99 2.78 5.04
CA VAL A 220 6.54 3.96 5.81
C VAL A 220 5.02 3.90 5.98
N CYS A 221 4.25 3.65 4.89
CA CYS A 221 2.80 3.46 5.01
C CYS A 221 2.42 2.33 5.98
N TYR A 222 3.27 1.31 6.11
CA TYR A 222 3.06 0.17 7.02
C TYR A 222 3.42 0.51 8.47
N ASN A 223 4.60 1.10 8.72
CA ASN A 223 5.14 1.33 10.06
C ASN A 223 4.76 2.70 10.66
N GLU A 224 4.42 3.68 9.83
CA GLU A 224 4.13 5.06 10.21
C GLU A 224 2.89 5.56 9.45
N PRO A 225 1.71 4.89 9.63
CA PRO A 225 0.49 5.28 8.94
C PRO A 225 -0.02 6.65 9.43
N ASP A 226 -0.35 7.57 8.51
CA ASP A 226 -0.80 8.94 8.84
C ASP A 226 -2.15 8.99 9.57
N ASN A 227 -2.96 7.93 9.46
CA ASN A 227 -4.28 7.88 10.08
C ASN A 227 -4.79 6.44 10.25
N LEU A 228 -5.91 6.30 11.00
CA LEU A 228 -6.58 5.02 11.26
C LEU A 228 -6.94 4.26 9.98
N PHE A 229 -7.39 4.98 8.93
CA PHE A 229 -7.75 4.33 7.68
C PHE A 229 -6.53 3.65 7.03
N VAL A 230 -5.40 4.34 6.93
CA VAL A 230 -4.16 3.75 6.37
C VAL A 230 -3.67 2.59 7.22
N ALA A 231 -3.70 2.75 8.56
CA ALA A 231 -3.30 1.70 9.51
C ALA A 231 -4.11 0.41 9.37
N GLY A 232 -5.43 0.52 9.22
CA GLY A 232 -6.34 -0.62 9.02
C GLY A 232 -6.31 -1.16 7.59
N PHE A 233 -6.06 -0.29 6.59
CA PHE A 233 -6.08 -0.72 5.20
C PHE A 233 -4.76 -1.37 4.77
N ILE A 234 -3.58 -0.87 5.22
CA ILE A 234 -2.26 -1.41 4.85
C ILE A 234 -1.82 -2.47 5.84
N GLY A 235 -1.74 -3.70 5.37
CA GLY A 235 -1.41 -4.90 6.13
C GLY A 235 -2.45 -6.00 5.93
N SER A 236 -2.03 -7.26 5.97
CA SER A 236 -2.91 -8.43 5.92
C SER A 236 -2.30 -9.50 6.82
N PRO A 237 -2.88 -9.67 8.01
CA PRO A 237 -4.08 -9.01 8.53
C PRO A 237 -3.89 -7.52 8.85
N SER A 238 -5.02 -6.83 9.12
CA SER A 238 -5.04 -5.42 9.50
C SER A 238 -4.43 -5.19 10.88
N MET A 239 -4.15 -3.92 11.21
CA MET A 239 -3.79 -3.49 12.56
C MET A 239 -4.97 -3.72 13.53
N ASN A 240 -4.68 -4.18 14.73
CA ASN A 240 -5.66 -4.19 15.84
C ASN A 240 -5.84 -2.76 16.37
N PHE A 241 -7.07 -2.41 16.74
CA PHE A 241 -7.40 -1.13 17.35
C PHE A 241 -8.08 -1.34 18.71
N VAL A 242 -7.65 -0.57 19.71
CA VAL A 242 -8.25 -0.53 21.04
C VAL A 242 -8.60 0.93 21.35
N GLU A 243 -9.89 1.22 21.51
CA GLU A 243 -10.35 2.54 21.92
C GLU A 243 -10.12 2.76 23.42
N GLY A 244 -9.74 3.97 23.79
CA GLY A 244 -9.50 4.33 25.18
C GLY A 244 -9.39 5.84 25.39
N THR A 245 -8.82 6.22 26.50
CA THR A 245 -8.63 7.63 26.86
C THR A 245 -7.23 7.87 27.40
N VAL A 246 -6.78 9.11 27.31
CA VAL A 246 -5.53 9.54 27.94
C VAL A 246 -5.75 9.67 29.44
N SER A 247 -4.91 9.02 30.24
CA SER A 247 -4.85 9.14 31.71
C SER A 247 -3.59 9.90 32.12
N SER A 248 -3.42 10.15 33.44
CA SER A 248 -2.20 10.76 33.99
C SER A 248 -0.93 9.95 33.72
N ASP A 249 -1.06 8.66 33.49
CA ASP A 249 0.04 7.71 33.36
C ASP A 249 0.20 7.17 31.91
N GLY A 250 -0.71 7.52 30.99
CA GLY A 250 -0.68 7.11 29.59
C GLY A 250 -2.04 6.79 29.00
N PHE A 251 -2.16 5.67 28.28
CA PHE A 251 -3.40 5.15 27.71
C PHE A 251 -4.12 4.25 28.71
N ASP A 252 -5.43 4.42 28.84
CA ASP A 252 -6.33 3.65 29.72
C ASP A 252 -7.56 3.20 28.95
N SER A 253 -7.85 1.90 28.96
CA SER A 253 -9.05 1.31 28.40
C SER A 253 -9.62 0.22 29.31
N GLU A 254 -10.70 -0.43 28.93
CA GLU A 254 -11.30 -1.50 29.73
C GLU A 254 -10.37 -2.71 29.94
N TYR A 255 -9.51 -3.00 28.96
CA TYR A 255 -8.69 -4.23 28.93
C TYR A 255 -7.19 -3.99 28.82
N VAL A 256 -6.79 -2.82 28.35
CA VAL A 256 -5.38 -2.53 28.01
C VAL A 256 -4.95 -1.19 28.60
N ASP A 257 -3.88 -1.23 29.40
CA ASP A 257 -3.24 -0.03 29.94
C ASP A 257 -1.82 0.07 29.41
N VAL A 258 -1.44 1.25 28.88
CA VAL A 258 -0.08 1.50 28.37
C VAL A 258 0.48 2.78 28.96
N ALA A 259 1.54 2.67 29.76
CA ALA A 259 2.19 3.84 30.35
C ALA A 259 3.05 4.58 29.32
N PHE A 260 2.80 5.88 29.10
CA PHE A 260 3.63 6.78 28.30
C PHE A 260 3.49 8.24 28.77
N ASP A 261 4.38 9.13 28.33
CA ASP A 261 4.29 10.56 28.63
C ASP A 261 3.47 11.29 27.54
N ALA A 262 2.25 11.67 27.87
CA ALA A 262 1.34 12.37 26.96
C ALA A 262 1.71 13.87 26.76
N GLY A 263 2.58 14.44 27.61
CA GLY A 263 2.92 15.86 27.58
C GLY A 263 3.50 16.35 26.25
N PRO A 264 4.42 15.62 25.59
CA PRO A 264 4.95 16.02 24.28
C PRO A 264 3.91 16.09 23.17
N MET A 265 2.84 15.27 23.24
CA MET A 265 1.77 15.20 22.25
C MET A 265 0.69 16.27 22.43
N ALA A 266 0.81 17.11 23.48
CA ALA A 266 -0.20 18.10 23.85
C ALA A 266 -1.60 17.50 24.13
N LEU A 267 -1.66 16.24 24.58
CA LEU A 267 -2.88 15.53 24.96
C LEU A 267 -3.25 15.86 26.41
N GLY A 268 -4.55 15.98 26.67
CA GLY A 268 -5.13 16.19 27.98
C GLY A 268 -5.72 14.92 28.58
N GLU A 269 -5.79 14.84 29.90
CA GLU A 269 -6.46 13.75 30.60
C GLU A 269 -7.95 13.69 30.17
N GLY A 270 -8.40 12.51 29.71
CA GLY A 270 -9.74 12.26 29.19
C GLY A 270 -9.92 12.45 27.70
N ASP A 271 -8.87 12.85 26.94
CA ASP A 271 -8.94 12.87 25.48
C ASP A 271 -9.13 11.46 24.94
N ALA A 272 -10.05 11.31 23.97
CA ALA A 272 -10.32 10.04 23.33
C ALA A 272 -9.22 9.70 22.32
N VAL A 273 -8.62 8.54 22.47
CA VAL A 273 -7.53 8.05 21.62
C VAL A 273 -7.71 6.57 21.28
N THR A 274 -7.21 6.17 20.14
CA THR A 274 -7.21 4.78 19.68
C THR A 274 -5.77 4.26 19.62
N LEU A 275 -5.52 3.16 20.31
CA LEU A 275 -4.24 2.45 20.30
C LEU A 275 -4.24 1.45 19.15
N GLY A 276 -3.20 1.48 18.31
CA GLY A 276 -2.98 0.53 17.22
C GLY A 276 -1.80 -0.39 17.49
N ILE A 277 -1.95 -1.68 17.17
CA ILE A 277 -0.87 -2.67 17.26
C ILE A 277 -0.99 -3.70 16.14
N ARG A 278 0.12 -4.02 15.47
CA ARG A 278 0.14 -5.04 14.43
C ARG A 278 0.07 -6.45 15.05
N PRO A 279 -0.56 -7.44 14.37
CA PRO A 279 -0.64 -8.83 14.85
C PRO A 279 0.71 -9.48 15.17
N GLU A 280 1.75 -9.17 14.40
CA GLU A 280 3.11 -9.67 14.60
C GLU A 280 3.88 -9.01 15.75
N ASP A 281 3.37 -7.92 16.30
CA ASP A 281 3.96 -7.16 17.41
C ASP A 281 3.27 -7.45 18.76
N ILE A 282 2.37 -8.44 18.77
CA ILE A 282 1.75 -9.05 19.95
C ILE A 282 2.44 -10.37 20.26
N TYR A 283 2.91 -10.54 21.47
CA TYR A 283 3.69 -11.71 21.87
C TYR A 283 3.06 -12.43 23.06
N PRO A 284 3.07 -13.79 23.12
CA PRO A 284 2.79 -14.52 24.35
C PRO A 284 3.70 -14.03 25.48
N ALA A 285 3.18 -13.85 26.70
CA ALA A 285 3.96 -13.33 27.84
C ALA A 285 5.20 -14.17 28.16
N GLY A 286 5.16 -15.49 27.86
CA GLY A 286 6.33 -16.37 27.97
C GLY A 286 7.50 -16.00 27.04
N GLU A 287 7.24 -15.24 25.98
CA GLU A 287 8.21 -14.77 24.99
C GLU A 287 8.58 -13.28 25.18
N ALA A 288 8.02 -12.62 26.21
CA ALA A 288 8.28 -11.20 26.52
C ALA A 288 9.77 -10.85 26.66
N GLY A 289 10.62 -11.84 26.99
CA GLY A 289 12.07 -11.65 27.05
C GLY A 289 12.75 -11.35 25.71
N SER A 290 12.06 -11.48 24.59
CA SER A 290 12.50 -11.08 23.25
C SER A 290 12.20 -9.61 22.94
N VAL A 291 11.33 -8.96 23.72
CA VAL A 291 10.84 -7.58 23.53
C VAL A 291 11.54 -6.67 24.54
N SER A 292 12.17 -5.59 24.07
CA SER A 292 12.93 -4.68 24.93
C SER A 292 12.03 -3.82 25.81
N HIS A 293 10.85 -3.44 25.30
CA HIS A 293 9.90 -2.55 25.97
C HIS A 293 8.48 -3.11 25.88
N SER A 294 8.17 -4.15 26.67
CA SER A 294 6.83 -4.74 26.71
C SER A 294 5.85 -3.93 27.56
N THR A 295 4.55 -4.05 27.24
CA THR A 295 3.45 -3.62 28.11
C THR A 295 3.36 -4.52 29.37
N ALA A 296 2.42 -4.21 30.27
CA ALA A 296 1.92 -5.18 31.24
C ALA A 296 1.28 -6.38 30.51
N GLU A 297 1.17 -7.50 31.20
CA GLU A 297 0.51 -8.70 30.67
C GLU A 297 -1.01 -8.46 30.58
N ILE A 298 -1.60 -8.84 29.45
CA ILE A 298 -3.01 -8.76 29.15
C ILE A 298 -3.54 -10.18 29.07
N GLU A 299 -4.52 -10.51 29.93
CA GLU A 299 -5.16 -11.84 29.94
C GLU A 299 -6.16 -11.94 28.77
N THR A 300 -6.04 -13.00 27.97
CA THR A 300 -6.88 -13.27 26.82
C THR A 300 -7.31 -14.73 26.77
N THR A 301 -8.36 -15.00 26.00
CA THR A 301 -8.78 -16.38 25.68
C THR A 301 -8.71 -16.59 24.18
N VAL A 302 -8.08 -17.69 23.76
CA VAL A 302 -7.99 -18.07 22.34
C VAL A 302 -9.34 -18.57 21.85
N ASP A 303 -9.92 -17.91 20.85
CA ASP A 303 -11.16 -18.32 20.21
C ASP A 303 -10.89 -19.20 18.98
N VAL A 304 -10.23 -18.64 17.96
CA VAL A 304 -9.99 -19.32 16.70
C VAL A 304 -8.51 -19.27 16.33
N LEU A 305 -8.03 -20.31 15.64
CA LEU A 305 -6.70 -20.33 15.00
C LEU A 305 -6.90 -20.50 13.49
N GLU A 306 -6.23 -19.67 12.72
CA GLU A 306 -6.21 -19.70 11.27
C GLU A 306 -4.79 -19.98 10.73
N PRO A 307 -4.45 -21.25 10.40
CA PRO A 307 -3.13 -21.58 9.86
C PRO A 307 -2.98 -21.10 8.41
N MET A 308 -2.01 -20.21 8.16
CA MET A 308 -1.71 -19.66 6.84
C MET A 308 -0.50 -20.33 6.15
N GLY A 309 0.13 -21.27 6.82
CA GLY A 309 1.23 -22.09 6.30
C GLY A 309 2.58 -21.72 6.89
N ASP A 310 3.00 -20.48 6.81
CA ASP A 310 4.22 -19.92 7.40
C ASP A 310 3.98 -19.21 8.73
N GLU A 311 2.73 -18.90 9.06
CA GLU A 311 2.29 -18.34 10.33
C GLU A 311 0.89 -18.86 10.70
N ILE A 312 0.50 -18.68 11.96
CA ILE A 312 -0.87 -18.92 12.46
C ILE A 312 -1.42 -17.62 13.00
N PHE A 313 -2.57 -17.19 12.51
CA PHE A 313 -3.32 -16.10 13.13
C PHE A 313 -4.18 -16.65 14.25
N VAL A 314 -4.04 -16.03 15.43
CA VAL A 314 -4.74 -16.39 16.66
C VAL A 314 -5.69 -15.25 17.00
N TYR A 315 -6.99 -15.55 17.03
CA TYR A 315 -8.01 -14.62 17.46
C TYR A 315 -8.16 -14.72 18.98
N LEU A 316 -7.94 -13.61 19.67
CA LEU A 316 -7.91 -13.51 21.12
C LEU A 316 -9.08 -12.65 21.59
N LEU A 317 -9.83 -13.16 22.57
CA LEU A 317 -10.91 -12.43 23.24
C LEU A 317 -10.38 -11.76 24.49
N LEU A 318 -10.69 -10.48 24.65
CA LEU A 318 -10.33 -9.67 25.83
C LEU A 318 -11.33 -9.82 26.98
N ALA A 319 -12.57 -10.23 26.71
CA ALA A 319 -13.59 -10.47 27.71
C ALA A 319 -14.01 -11.94 27.74
N GLU A 320 -14.33 -12.47 28.95
CA GLU A 320 -14.77 -13.88 29.13
C GLU A 320 -16.10 -14.20 28.40
N ASP A 321 -16.97 -13.21 28.23
CA ASP A 321 -18.30 -13.37 27.59
C ASP A 321 -18.30 -12.84 26.13
N ALA A 322 -17.16 -12.43 25.55
CA ALA A 322 -17.06 -11.99 24.17
C ALA A 322 -17.18 -13.19 23.21
N GLU A 323 -17.80 -12.97 22.06
CA GLU A 323 -17.73 -13.88 20.91
C GLU A 323 -16.96 -13.15 19.81
N SER A 324 -16.01 -13.82 19.15
CA SER A 324 -15.28 -13.16 18.07
C SER A 324 -16.23 -12.82 16.93
N ASP A 325 -16.20 -11.59 16.49
CA ASP A 325 -16.84 -11.16 15.25
C ASP A 325 -15.82 -11.25 14.11
N LEU A 326 -15.84 -12.37 13.38
CA LEU A 326 -14.97 -12.60 12.23
C LEU A 326 -15.34 -11.71 11.02
N GLU A 327 -16.53 -11.09 11.04
CA GLU A 327 -16.98 -10.15 10.00
C GLU A 327 -16.54 -8.71 10.32
N ASP A 328 -16.32 -8.39 11.60
CA ASP A 328 -15.81 -7.09 12.07
C ASP A 328 -14.63 -7.28 13.05
N PRO A 329 -13.42 -7.52 12.55
CA PRO A 329 -12.22 -7.68 13.37
C PRO A 329 -11.84 -6.43 14.19
N GLU A 330 -12.45 -5.28 13.88
CA GLU A 330 -12.25 -4.01 14.59
C GLU A 330 -13.17 -3.86 15.81
N ALA A 331 -14.02 -4.86 16.10
CA ALA A 331 -14.78 -4.91 17.35
C ALA A 331 -13.81 -4.91 18.54
N GLY A 332 -13.86 -3.89 19.39
CA GLY A 332 -12.86 -3.57 20.40
C GLY A 332 -12.57 -4.60 21.48
N ASP A 333 -13.30 -5.75 21.47
CA ASP A 333 -13.19 -6.82 22.47
C ASP A 333 -12.32 -8.00 21.99
N GLN A 334 -11.71 -7.90 20.80
CA GLN A 334 -10.86 -8.95 20.23
C GLN A 334 -9.55 -8.38 19.70
N LEU A 335 -8.51 -9.23 19.71
CA LEU A 335 -7.21 -8.97 19.10
C LEU A 335 -6.86 -10.12 18.16
N GLN A 336 -6.08 -9.82 17.14
CA GLN A 336 -5.46 -10.82 16.27
C GLN A 336 -3.95 -10.81 16.50
N MET A 337 -3.37 -11.96 16.80
CA MET A 337 -1.93 -12.16 17.01
C MET A 337 -1.38 -13.11 15.95
N SER A 338 -0.18 -12.86 15.46
CA SER A 338 0.56 -13.79 14.57
C SER A 338 1.58 -14.57 15.38
N VAL A 339 1.58 -15.90 15.23
CA VAL A 339 2.55 -16.78 15.89
C VAL A 339 3.20 -17.77 14.91
N ASP A 340 4.36 -18.29 15.30
CA ASP A 340 5.06 -19.34 14.54
C ASP A 340 4.20 -20.63 14.46
N PRO A 341 4.15 -21.33 13.31
CA PRO A 341 3.43 -22.61 13.16
C PRO A 341 3.80 -23.71 14.15
N ALA A 342 4.94 -23.60 14.83
CA ALA A 342 5.36 -24.52 15.88
C ALA A 342 4.84 -24.15 17.28
N SER A 343 4.02 -23.10 17.40
CA SER A 343 3.38 -22.73 18.67
C SER A 343 2.43 -23.83 19.15
N ASP A 344 2.42 -24.08 20.46
CA ASP A 344 1.56 -25.08 21.10
C ASP A 344 0.20 -24.49 21.56
N ILE A 345 -0.19 -23.31 21.07
CA ILE A 345 -1.45 -22.64 21.43
C ILE A 345 -2.62 -23.35 20.78
N GLU A 346 -3.67 -23.67 21.58
CA GLU A 346 -4.90 -24.33 21.13
C GLU A 346 -6.12 -23.45 21.41
N ALA A 347 -7.22 -23.66 20.66
CA ALA A 347 -8.49 -22.97 20.88
C ALA A 347 -9.06 -23.27 22.29
N GLY A 348 -9.49 -22.24 22.97
CA GLY A 348 -9.96 -22.30 24.37
C GLY A 348 -8.87 -22.12 25.41
N ASP A 349 -7.61 -21.97 25.02
CA ASP A 349 -6.53 -21.69 25.97
C ASP A 349 -6.65 -20.26 26.53
N SER A 350 -6.32 -20.10 27.82
CA SER A 350 -6.05 -18.79 28.41
C SER A 350 -4.59 -18.43 28.17
N VAL A 351 -4.35 -17.35 27.44
CA VAL A 351 -3.01 -16.88 27.07
C VAL A 351 -2.83 -15.41 27.52
N SER A 352 -1.81 -15.15 28.35
CA SER A 352 -1.39 -13.81 28.64
C SER A 352 -0.51 -13.31 27.47
N VAL A 353 -0.77 -12.10 26.97
CA VAL A 353 0.00 -11.48 25.90
C VAL A 353 0.60 -10.14 26.33
N VAL A 354 1.64 -9.70 25.64
CA VAL A 354 2.26 -8.38 25.80
C VAL A 354 2.44 -7.75 24.43
N PHE A 355 2.39 -6.41 24.36
CA PHE A 355 2.66 -5.65 23.16
C PHE A 355 4.06 -5.08 23.19
N ASP A 356 4.70 -4.98 22.02
CA ASP A 356 5.94 -4.22 21.87
C ASP A 356 5.63 -2.72 21.81
N ARG A 357 6.03 -1.96 22.85
CA ARG A 357 5.75 -0.53 22.94
C ARG A 357 6.46 0.32 21.89
N GLU A 358 7.56 -0.17 21.30
CA GLU A 358 8.24 0.49 20.17
C GLU A 358 7.40 0.42 18.88
N LYS A 359 6.39 -0.47 18.84
CA LYS A 359 5.53 -0.77 17.69
C LYS A 359 4.08 -0.30 17.88
N LEU A 360 3.77 0.28 19.03
CA LEU A 360 2.45 0.85 19.28
C LEU A 360 2.26 2.15 18.51
N HIS A 361 1.04 2.37 18.04
CA HIS A 361 0.62 3.58 17.39
C HIS A 361 -0.50 4.23 18.18
N LEU A 362 -0.52 5.55 18.27
CA LEU A 362 -1.58 6.29 18.91
C LEU A 362 -2.25 7.22 17.90
N PHE A 363 -3.58 7.16 17.84
CA PHE A 363 -4.40 7.96 16.95
C PHE A 363 -5.41 8.78 17.76
N ASP A 364 -5.76 9.94 17.27
CA ASP A 364 -6.91 10.71 17.75
C ASP A 364 -8.20 10.03 17.25
N THR A 365 -9.07 9.61 18.15
CA THR A 365 -10.28 8.83 17.80
C THR A 365 -11.25 9.62 16.92
N ASP A 366 -11.39 10.94 17.17
CA ASP A 366 -12.36 11.76 16.47
C ASP A 366 -11.94 12.10 15.03
N SER A 367 -10.66 12.46 14.83
CA SER A 367 -10.13 12.83 13.52
C SER A 367 -9.52 11.65 12.75
N GLY A 368 -9.18 10.56 13.44
CA GLY A 368 -8.46 9.43 12.93
C GLY A 368 -6.98 9.69 12.64
N GLN A 369 -6.45 10.87 12.91
CA GLN A 369 -5.05 11.23 12.60
C GLN A 369 -4.08 10.58 13.58
N ALA A 370 -2.91 10.18 13.06
CA ALA A 370 -1.83 9.67 13.91
C ALA A 370 -1.30 10.78 14.83
N LEU A 371 -1.06 10.42 16.08
CA LEU A 371 -0.50 11.29 17.10
C LEU A 371 0.95 10.93 17.41
N GLU A 372 1.27 9.63 17.49
CA GLU A 372 2.61 9.15 17.80
C GLU A 372 2.80 7.71 17.30
N HIS A 373 4.04 7.37 16.96
CA HIS A 373 4.49 6.02 16.60
C HIS A 373 5.63 5.62 17.52
N GLY A 374 5.45 4.51 18.27
CA GLY A 374 6.39 4.04 19.27
C GLY A 374 6.19 4.75 20.64
N LEU A 375 5.54 4.05 21.56
CA LEU A 375 5.20 4.60 22.89
C LEU A 375 6.25 4.23 23.95
N VAL A 376 7.50 4.58 23.71
CA VAL A 376 8.60 4.35 24.65
C VAL A 376 8.96 5.65 25.34
N GLN A 377 9.02 5.64 26.68
CA GLN A 377 9.49 6.83 27.41
C GLN A 377 10.94 7.13 27.02
N PRO A 378 11.31 8.39 26.77
CA PRO A 378 12.70 8.75 26.58
C PRO A 378 13.47 8.35 27.83
N THR A 379 14.48 7.51 27.66
CA THR A 379 15.38 7.09 28.74
C THR A 379 15.94 8.36 29.37
N GLN A 380 15.63 8.64 30.66
CA GLN A 380 16.28 9.72 31.37
C GLN A 380 17.78 9.42 31.31
N ALA A 381 18.52 10.26 30.58
CA ALA A 381 19.97 10.17 30.56
C ALA A 381 20.47 10.18 32.00
N GLU A 382 21.07 9.08 32.46
CA GLU A 382 21.68 8.96 33.78
C GLU A 382 22.59 10.19 33.99
N GLY A 383 22.15 11.05 34.88
CA GLY A 383 22.91 12.21 35.26
C GLY A 383 24.27 11.80 35.75
N THR A 384 25.30 12.10 35.00
CA THR A 384 26.70 11.99 35.40
C THR A 384 26.88 12.82 36.67
N THR A 385 26.74 12.19 37.83
CA THR A 385 27.20 12.76 39.09
C THR A 385 28.72 12.86 39.03
N GLY A 386 29.20 14.00 38.55
CA GLY A 386 30.60 14.38 38.66
C GLY A 386 30.95 14.56 40.14
N THR A 387 31.56 13.55 40.72
CA THR A 387 32.22 13.62 42.03
C THR A 387 33.43 14.55 41.87
N GLY A 388 33.31 15.77 42.32
CA GLY A 388 34.46 16.65 42.51
C GLY A 388 35.43 16.04 43.53
N ALA A 389 36.59 15.67 43.05
CA ALA A 389 37.71 15.42 43.95
C ALA A 389 38.42 16.77 44.24
N GLU A 390 38.19 17.29 45.43
CA GLU A 390 39.09 18.25 46.03
C GLU A 390 40.42 17.56 46.23
N THR A 391 41.48 18.13 45.64
CA THR A 391 42.87 17.85 46.08
C THR A 391 43.35 19.14 46.74
N ASP A 392 43.47 19.08 48.10
CA ASP A 392 44.38 19.87 48.90
C ASP A 392 45.83 19.35 48.65
N ASP A 393 46.71 20.25 48.33
CA ASP A 393 48.10 20.56 48.75
C ASP A 393 48.89 21.21 47.60
#